data_fb8a6b2ab3138b25ec416005168a3e36
#
_entry.id   fb8a6b2ab3138b25ec416005168a3e36
#
_cell.length_a   1.000
_cell.length_b   1.000
_cell.length_c   1.000
_cell.angle_alpha   90.00
_cell.angle_beta   90.00
_cell.angle_gamma   90.00
#
_symmetry.space_group_name_H-M   'P 1'
#
loop_
_entity.id
_entity.type
_entity.pdbx_description
1 polymer ?
#
loop_
_entity_poly.entity_id
_entity_poly.type
_entity_poly.pdbx_seq_one_letter_code
_entity_poly.pdbx_strand_id
1 'polypeptide(L)'
;MTRVVISGTGLYRPPHVITNAELVEAFNAYVGLQNEKNAAAIAAGSLPALAPSSVEFIEKASGIQQRYVLDKSGVLDPTRMYPRFQERPDDQISLMAEIAADASNQALAAAGKPGAQVDAVLC
;
A
#
# COMPACT_ATOMS: atom_id res chain seq x y z
N MET A 1 9.22 -39.87 10.11
CA MET A 1 8.55 -38.75 9.40
C MET A 1 9.28 -37.46 9.72
N THR A 2 9.79 -36.79 8.72
CA THR A 2 10.36 -35.45 8.89
C THR A 2 9.18 -34.47 9.07
N ARG A 3 9.15 -33.78 10.21
CA ARG A 3 8.10 -32.76 10.49
C ARG A 3 8.55 -31.41 9.91
N VAL A 4 7.71 -30.79 9.10
CA VAL A 4 7.90 -29.41 8.63
C VAL A 4 7.28 -28.48 9.65
N VAL A 5 8.04 -27.47 10.06
CA VAL A 5 7.60 -26.47 11.05
C VAL A 5 7.94 -25.06 10.58
N ILE A 6 7.16 -24.07 11.01
CA ILE A 6 7.53 -22.66 10.88
C ILE A 6 8.47 -22.34 12.05
N SER A 7 9.73 -22.01 11.77
CA SER A 7 10.77 -21.78 12.78
C SER A 7 10.97 -20.30 13.11
N GLY A 8 10.53 -19.39 12.25
CA GLY A 8 10.61 -17.94 12.47
C GLY A 8 9.73 -17.17 11.51
N THR A 9 9.35 -15.97 11.91
CA THR A 9 8.56 -15.02 11.11
C THR A 9 9.19 -13.65 11.15
N GLY A 10 8.99 -12.86 10.09
CA GLY A 10 9.42 -11.48 10.02
C GLY A 10 8.37 -10.63 9.32
N LEU A 11 8.33 -9.35 9.66
CA LEU A 11 7.35 -8.41 9.13
C LEU A 11 8.01 -7.08 8.81
N TYR A 12 7.99 -6.70 7.54
CA TYR A 12 8.26 -5.31 7.17
C TYR A 12 6.99 -4.46 7.36
N ARG A 13 7.13 -3.35 8.08
CA ARG A 13 6.04 -2.38 8.26
C ARG A 13 6.45 -1.06 7.62
N PRO A 14 5.77 -0.60 6.56
CA PRO A 14 5.98 0.72 6.00
C PRO A 14 5.87 1.83 7.06
N PRO A 15 6.68 2.92 6.96
CA PRO A 15 6.84 3.88 8.05
C PRO A 15 5.66 4.83 8.26
N HIS A 16 4.80 5.00 7.25
CA HIS A 16 3.70 5.95 7.32
C HIS A 16 2.35 5.25 7.47
N VAL A 17 1.44 5.88 8.19
CA VAL A 17 0.06 5.41 8.36
C VAL A 17 -0.89 6.36 7.66
N ILE A 18 -1.84 5.81 6.90
CA ILE A 18 -3.00 6.53 6.37
C ILE A 18 -4.23 5.97 7.07
N THR A 19 -4.99 6.83 7.73
CA THR A 19 -6.30 6.52 8.30
C THR A 19 -7.38 6.53 7.22
N ASN A 20 -8.54 5.91 7.50
CA ASN A 20 -9.68 6.00 6.60
C ASN A 20 -10.16 7.45 6.43
N ALA A 21 -10.10 8.26 7.49
CA ALA A 21 -10.50 9.66 7.42
C ALA A 21 -9.63 10.45 6.42
N GLU A 22 -8.31 10.34 6.51
CA GLU A 22 -7.37 10.99 5.58
C GLU A 22 -7.58 10.52 4.14
N LEU A 23 -7.78 9.21 3.94
CA LEU A 23 -8.00 8.66 2.60
C LEU A 23 -9.32 9.13 1.99
N VAL A 24 -10.41 9.15 2.78
CA VAL A 24 -11.73 9.62 2.35
C VAL A 24 -11.70 11.10 2.01
N GLU A 25 -11.02 11.93 2.81
CA GLU A 25 -10.85 13.36 2.52
C GLU A 25 -10.15 13.57 1.18
N ALA A 26 -9.00 12.92 0.95
CA ALA A 26 -8.27 13.00 -0.30
C ALA A 26 -9.06 12.47 -1.50
N PHE A 27 -9.75 11.33 -1.33
CA PHE A 27 -10.59 10.74 -2.37
C PHE A 27 -11.79 11.62 -2.73
N ASN A 28 -12.47 12.18 -1.75
CA ASN A 28 -13.62 13.05 -2.01
C ASN A 28 -13.19 14.37 -2.67
N ALA A 29 -12.01 14.89 -2.34
CA ALA A 29 -11.43 16.00 -3.08
C ALA A 29 -11.13 15.64 -4.54
N TYR A 30 -10.55 14.46 -4.79
CA TYR A 30 -10.36 13.93 -6.14
C TYR A 30 -11.69 13.79 -6.90
N VAL A 31 -12.73 13.24 -6.27
CA VAL A 31 -14.09 13.12 -6.86
C VAL A 31 -14.62 14.50 -7.27
N GLY A 32 -14.47 15.51 -6.41
CA GLY A 32 -14.87 16.89 -6.72
C GLY A 32 -14.16 17.42 -7.96
N LEU A 33 -12.83 17.31 -8.00
CA LEU A 33 -12.00 17.74 -9.14
C LEU A 33 -12.39 17.04 -10.45
N GLN A 34 -12.64 15.72 -10.40
CA GLN A 34 -13.02 14.95 -11.58
C GLN A 34 -14.43 15.31 -12.07
N ASN A 35 -15.39 15.49 -11.17
CA ASN A 35 -16.74 15.88 -11.52
C ASN A 35 -16.79 17.31 -12.11
N GLU A 36 -16.02 18.24 -11.54
CA GLU A 36 -15.89 19.60 -12.09
C GLU A 36 -15.28 19.57 -13.50
N LYS A 37 -14.17 18.86 -13.68
CA LYS A 37 -13.52 18.67 -14.98
C LYS A 37 -14.46 18.10 -16.04
N ASN A 38 -15.36 17.20 -15.67
CA ASN A 38 -16.27 16.51 -16.55
C ASN A 38 -17.71 17.07 -16.52
N ALA A 39 -17.92 18.25 -15.95
CA ALA A 39 -19.26 18.81 -15.70
C ALA A 39 -20.16 18.85 -16.95
N ALA A 40 -19.60 19.20 -18.11
CA ALA A 40 -20.37 19.25 -19.37
C ALA A 40 -20.84 17.86 -19.82
N ALA A 41 -20.01 16.84 -19.72
CA ALA A 41 -20.34 15.46 -20.08
C ALA A 41 -21.35 14.84 -19.10
N ILE A 42 -21.22 15.18 -17.82
CA ILE A 42 -22.16 14.76 -16.77
C ILE A 42 -23.53 15.42 -17.00
N ALA A 43 -23.57 16.72 -17.28
CA ALA A 43 -24.82 17.43 -17.58
C ALA A 43 -25.51 16.91 -18.85
N ALA A 44 -24.74 16.49 -19.85
CA ALA A 44 -25.25 15.87 -21.08
C ALA A 44 -25.68 14.39 -20.90
N GLY A 45 -25.48 13.79 -19.72
CA GLY A 45 -25.79 12.39 -19.45
C GLY A 45 -24.88 11.38 -20.14
N SER A 46 -23.76 11.82 -20.74
CA SER A 46 -22.79 10.96 -21.44
C SER A 46 -21.76 10.34 -20.49
N LEU A 47 -21.61 10.88 -19.27
CA LEU A 47 -20.74 10.37 -18.22
C LEU A 47 -21.47 10.43 -16.88
N PRO A 48 -21.46 9.34 -16.07
CA PRO A 48 -22.00 9.39 -14.72
C PRO A 48 -21.06 10.20 -13.82
N ALA A 49 -21.62 10.96 -12.88
CA ALA A 49 -20.84 11.60 -11.83
C ALA A 49 -20.24 10.55 -10.90
N LEU A 50 -18.99 10.78 -10.45
CA LEU A 50 -18.36 9.97 -9.42
C LEU A 50 -19.04 10.24 -8.07
N ALA A 51 -19.28 9.20 -7.30
CA ALA A 51 -19.83 9.31 -5.96
C ALA A 51 -18.72 9.44 -4.91
N PRO A 52 -18.90 10.27 -3.86
CA PRO A 52 -17.98 10.31 -2.74
C PRO A 52 -18.02 9.01 -1.92
N SER A 53 -16.99 8.80 -1.11
CA SER A 53 -16.90 7.69 -0.16
C SER A 53 -17.05 8.19 1.28
N SER A 54 -17.16 7.25 2.23
CA SER A 54 -17.17 7.54 3.67
C SER A 54 -16.32 6.54 4.46
N VAL A 55 -15.93 6.94 5.67
CA VAL A 55 -15.19 6.08 6.60
C VAL A 55 -16.01 4.82 6.93
N GLU A 56 -17.28 5.00 7.20
CA GLU A 56 -18.21 3.92 7.54
C GLU A 56 -18.34 2.90 6.41
N PHE A 57 -18.36 3.37 5.15
CA PHE A 57 -18.38 2.50 3.99
C PHE A 57 -17.13 1.62 3.93
N ILE A 58 -15.93 2.20 4.12
CA ILE A 58 -14.66 1.45 4.08
C ILE A 58 -14.62 0.43 5.21
N GLU A 59 -14.97 0.81 6.43
CA GLU A 59 -14.96 -0.09 7.59
C GLU A 59 -15.95 -1.22 7.43
N LYS A 60 -17.17 -0.93 6.99
CA LYS A 60 -18.20 -1.95 6.76
C LYS A 60 -17.84 -2.92 5.64
N ALA A 61 -17.21 -2.42 4.57
CA ALA A 61 -16.85 -3.24 3.41
C ALA A 61 -15.60 -4.10 3.63
N SER A 62 -14.62 -3.63 4.42
CA SER A 62 -13.31 -4.28 4.53
C SER A 62 -12.85 -4.61 5.96
N GLY A 63 -13.43 -3.98 6.98
CA GLY A 63 -12.93 -4.03 8.36
C GLY A 63 -11.61 -3.29 8.57
N ILE A 64 -11.07 -2.61 7.55
CA ILE A 64 -9.78 -1.93 7.60
C ILE A 64 -9.99 -0.52 8.16
N GLN A 65 -9.23 -0.17 9.22
CA GLN A 65 -9.27 1.16 9.83
C GLN A 65 -8.12 2.06 9.37
N GLN A 66 -6.99 1.47 9.05
CA GLN A 66 -5.79 2.17 8.60
C GLN A 66 -4.92 1.28 7.73
N ARG A 67 -4.00 1.88 6.99
CA ARG A 67 -3.02 1.16 6.16
C ARG A 67 -1.64 1.78 6.27
N TYR A 68 -0.63 0.92 6.18
CA TYR A 68 0.76 1.36 6.18
C TYR A 68 1.25 1.57 4.75
N VAL A 69 1.94 2.67 4.50
CA VAL A 69 2.41 3.07 3.17
C VAL A 69 3.85 3.61 3.22
N LEU A 70 4.56 3.50 2.11
CA LEU A 70 5.91 4.05 1.96
C LEU A 70 5.89 5.55 1.62
N ASP A 71 4.93 5.98 0.81
CA ASP A 71 4.72 7.38 0.48
C ASP A 71 3.27 7.78 0.77
N LYS A 72 3.11 8.61 1.80
CA LYS A 72 1.82 9.16 2.21
C LYS A 72 1.42 10.36 1.33
N SER A 73 2.39 11.17 0.94
CA SER A 73 2.15 12.44 0.27
C SER A 73 1.52 12.28 -1.11
N GLY A 74 2.02 11.33 -1.90
CA GLY A 74 1.47 11.06 -3.23
C GLY A 74 0.09 10.40 -3.17
N VAL A 75 -0.15 9.52 -2.20
CA VAL A 75 -1.44 8.85 -2.03
C VAL A 75 -2.53 9.83 -1.59
N LEU A 76 -2.22 10.81 -0.75
CA LEU A 76 -3.17 11.81 -0.25
C LEU A 76 -3.25 13.09 -1.10
N ASP A 77 -2.51 13.17 -2.20
CA ASP A 77 -2.63 14.25 -3.17
C ASP A 77 -3.84 13.99 -4.09
N PRO A 78 -4.93 14.79 -4.01
CA PRO A 78 -6.15 14.55 -4.78
C PRO A 78 -5.98 14.71 -6.30
N THR A 79 -4.87 15.30 -6.75
CA THR A 79 -4.54 15.39 -8.18
C THR A 79 -3.82 14.15 -8.70
N ARG A 80 -3.35 13.28 -7.80
CA ARG A 80 -2.51 12.14 -8.12
C ARG A 80 -3.09 10.81 -7.63
N MET A 81 -3.39 10.67 -6.33
CA MET A 81 -3.96 9.48 -5.68
C MET A 81 -3.11 8.20 -5.81
N TYR A 82 -1.79 8.30 -5.99
CA TYR A 82 -0.85 7.17 -6.01
C TYR A 82 0.53 7.60 -5.47
N PRO A 83 1.36 6.65 -4.96
CA PRO A 83 2.62 6.98 -4.32
C PRO A 83 3.63 7.61 -5.29
N ARG A 84 4.54 8.41 -4.74
CA ARG A 84 5.68 9.02 -5.45
C ARG A 84 6.95 8.26 -5.07
N PHE A 85 7.38 7.35 -5.91
CA PHE A 85 8.66 6.69 -5.74
C PHE A 85 9.67 7.29 -6.70
N GLN A 86 10.89 7.48 -6.19
CA GLN A 86 12.03 7.84 -7.03
C GLN A 86 12.53 6.56 -7.73
N GLU A 87 12.87 6.70 -9.00
CA GLU A 87 13.55 5.66 -9.74
C GLU A 87 14.92 5.40 -9.11
N ARG A 88 15.26 4.14 -8.93
CA ARG A 88 16.55 3.72 -8.36
C ARG A 88 17.52 3.39 -9.50
N PRO A 89 18.81 3.77 -9.35
CA PRO A 89 19.85 3.34 -10.28
C PRO A 89 19.97 1.80 -10.32
N ASP A 90 20.44 1.28 -11.45
CA ASP A 90 20.56 -0.18 -11.68
C ASP A 90 21.55 -0.88 -10.73
N ASP A 91 22.48 -0.13 -10.12
CA ASP A 91 23.42 -0.64 -9.12
C ASP A 91 22.86 -0.73 -7.70
N GLN A 92 21.62 -0.27 -7.48
CA GLN A 92 20.91 -0.39 -6.21
C GLN A 92 19.89 -1.53 -6.26
N ILE A 93 19.74 -2.24 -5.13
CA ILE A 93 18.69 -3.23 -5.00
C ILE A 93 17.30 -2.57 -5.14
N SER A 94 16.37 -3.28 -5.75
CA SER A 94 15.01 -2.78 -5.91
C SER A 94 14.32 -2.59 -4.55
N LEU A 95 13.34 -1.68 -4.50
CA LEU A 95 12.53 -1.46 -3.29
C LEU A 95 11.87 -2.75 -2.79
N MET A 96 11.40 -3.59 -3.70
CA MET A 96 10.79 -4.89 -3.36
C MET A 96 11.80 -5.84 -2.72
N ALA A 97 13.04 -5.88 -3.26
CA ALA A 97 14.10 -6.71 -2.70
C ALA A 97 14.55 -6.21 -1.30
N GLU A 98 14.59 -4.91 -1.09
CA GLU A 98 14.89 -4.31 0.22
C GLU A 98 13.84 -4.71 1.27
N ILE A 99 12.56 -4.58 0.94
CA ILE A 99 11.43 -4.98 1.81
C ILE A 99 11.49 -6.47 2.13
N ALA A 100 11.71 -7.31 1.11
CA ALA A 100 11.82 -8.76 1.28
C ALA A 100 13.02 -9.15 2.14
N ALA A 101 14.17 -8.50 1.95
CA ALA A 101 15.38 -8.75 2.73
C ALA A 101 15.20 -8.37 4.21
N ASP A 102 14.56 -7.25 4.51
CA ASP A 102 14.28 -6.84 5.89
C ASP A 102 13.39 -7.85 6.61
N ALA A 103 12.26 -8.24 6.01
CA ALA A 103 11.37 -9.25 6.58
C ALA A 103 12.07 -10.62 6.72
N SER A 104 12.87 -11.03 5.74
CA SER A 104 13.61 -12.29 5.76
C SER A 104 14.66 -12.32 6.87
N ASN A 105 15.41 -11.23 7.04
CA ASN A 105 16.42 -11.13 8.11
C ASN A 105 15.78 -11.22 9.51
N GLN A 106 14.61 -10.63 9.71
CA GLN A 106 13.86 -10.77 10.96
C GLN A 106 13.43 -12.24 11.19
N ALA A 107 12.93 -12.91 10.16
CA ALA A 107 12.53 -14.31 10.23
C ALA A 107 13.71 -15.23 10.55
N LEU A 108 14.86 -15.01 9.92
CA LEU A 108 16.10 -15.76 10.18
C LEU A 108 16.61 -15.54 11.60
N ALA A 109 16.60 -14.30 12.08
CA ALA A 109 16.97 -13.98 13.45
C ALA A 109 16.05 -14.68 14.46
N ALA A 110 14.73 -14.65 14.23
CA ALA A 110 13.75 -15.35 15.08
C ALA A 110 13.94 -16.88 15.07
N ALA A 111 14.36 -17.44 13.94
CA ALA A 111 14.66 -18.87 13.81
C ALA A 111 16.03 -19.27 14.38
N GLY A 112 16.91 -18.32 14.72
CA GLY A 112 18.30 -18.57 15.08
C GLY A 112 19.11 -19.20 13.93
N LYS A 113 18.79 -18.87 12.67
CA LYS A 113 19.40 -19.42 11.46
C LYS A 113 20.19 -18.37 10.69
N PRO A 114 21.43 -18.66 10.27
CA PRO A 114 22.15 -17.82 9.33
C PRO A 114 21.59 -17.99 7.89
N GLY A 115 21.68 -16.93 7.07
CA GLY A 115 21.22 -16.96 5.69
C GLY A 115 21.85 -18.07 4.83
N ALA A 116 23.08 -18.49 5.15
CA ALA A 116 23.77 -19.59 4.46
C ALA A 116 23.10 -20.96 4.63
N GLN A 117 22.13 -21.10 5.54
CA GLN A 117 21.34 -22.33 5.74
C GLN A 117 19.97 -22.28 5.03
N VAL A 118 19.73 -21.28 4.19
CA VAL A 118 18.52 -21.19 3.37
C VAL A 118 18.76 -21.91 2.06
N ASP A 119 17.99 -22.95 1.80
CA ASP A 119 18.10 -23.74 0.57
C ASP A 119 17.27 -23.16 -0.59
N ALA A 120 16.16 -22.49 -0.28
CA ALA A 120 15.27 -21.89 -1.27
C ALA A 120 14.52 -20.67 -0.72
N VAL A 121 14.25 -19.71 -1.62
CA VAL A 121 13.38 -18.55 -1.38
C VAL A 121 12.24 -18.60 -2.39
N LEU A 122 11.01 -18.48 -1.90
CA LEU A 122 9.80 -18.39 -2.72
C LEU A 122 9.19 -16.99 -2.54
N CYS A 123 8.95 -16.28 -3.65
CA CYS A 123 8.36 -14.94 -3.68
C CYS A 123 7.08 -14.93 -4.52
#